data_08e450612a7186bb74919c807ca5e950
#
_entry.id   08e450612a7186bb74919c807ca5e950
#
_cell.length_a   1.000
_cell.length_b   1.000
_cell.length_c   1.000
_cell.angle_alpha   90.00
_cell.angle_beta   90.00
_cell.angle_gamma   90.00
#
_symmetry.space_group_name_H-M   'P 1'
#
loop_
_entity.id
_entity.type
_entity.pdbx_description
1 polymer ?
#
loop_
_entity_poly.entity_id
_entity_poly.type
_entity_poly.pdbx_seq_one_letter_code
_entity_poly.pdbx_strand_id
1 'polypeptide(L)'
;MTTALRLSLPTVDLPTLRERVRRLAEPRPGVYRMLDTMGRVIYVGKARRLRQRVLSYFRASYPEDKAARILHAAADITWDYTPSEFAACLTELRQIARWRPTFNHQMNRARRTFFITVSNGPAPRIAASVATSRGDQRWYGPFAAPARVREGVKTLNDLLGLRDCAPTMPIVFAGQMDLFSPARDAA
;
A
#
# COMPACT_ATOMS: atom_id res chain seq x y z
N MET A 1 19.31 44.04 18.13
CA MET A 1 20.21 42.87 18.15
C MET A 1 19.43 41.72 18.81
N THR A 2 18.78 40.87 18.03
CA THR A 2 17.95 39.78 18.58
C THR A 2 18.78 38.51 18.50
N THR A 3 19.29 38.10 19.67
CA THR A 3 20.03 36.84 19.82
C THR A 3 19.04 35.69 19.71
N ALA A 4 19.04 35.03 18.57
CA ALA A 4 18.27 33.78 18.38
C ALA A 4 18.89 32.70 19.27
N LEU A 5 18.17 32.30 20.32
CA LEU A 5 18.50 31.10 21.08
C LEU A 5 18.38 29.89 20.10
N ARG A 6 19.52 29.39 19.62
CA ARG A 6 19.59 28.08 19.04
C ARG A 6 19.37 27.05 20.15
N LEU A 7 18.14 26.59 20.33
CA LEU A 7 17.92 25.34 21.04
C LEU A 7 18.69 24.25 20.26
N SER A 8 19.84 23.85 20.81
CA SER A 8 20.52 22.63 20.35
C SER A 8 19.61 21.45 20.70
N LEU A 9 19.01 20.89 19.67
CA LEU A 9 18.28 19.63 19.79
C LEU A 9 19.24 18.59 20.40
N PRO A 10 18.77 17.75 21.34
CA PRO A 10 19.63 16.75 21.96
C PRO A 10 20.21 15.85 20.85
N THR A 11 21.53 15.90 20.73
CA THR A 11 22.27 14.96 19.86
C THR A 11 21.96 13.55 20.36
N VAL A 12 21.41 12.74 19.48
CA VAL A 12 21.09 11.34 19.79
C VAL A 12 22.40 10.62 20.11
N ASP A 13 22.55 10.20 21.35
CA ASP A 13 23.69 9.38 21.75
C ASP A 13 23.48 7.93 21.29
N LEU A 14 24.01 7.59 20.11
CA LEU A 14 23.92 6.25 19.52
C LEU A 14 24.50 5.15 20.44
N PRO A 15 25.64 5.33 21.12
CA PRO A 15 26.13 4.41 22.13
C PRO A 15 25.13 4.08 23.23
N THR A 16 24.54 5.09 23.85
CA THR A 16 23.52 4.93 24.91
C THR A 16 22.27 4.21 24.38
N LEU A 17 21.81 4.58 23.18
CA LEU A 17 20.68 3.92 22.54
C LEU A 17 20.97 2.44 22.26
N ARG A 18 22.17 2.11 21.77
CA ARG A 18 22.63 0.75 21.53
C ARG A 18 22.66 -0.07 22.81
N GLU A 19 23.20 0.50 23.90
CA GLU A 19 23.31 -0.17 25.18
C GLU A 19 21.91 -0.44 25.78
N ARG A 20 21.00 0.52 25.68
CA ARG A 20 19.60 0.33 26.06
C ARG A 20 18.94 -0.84 25.32
N VAL A 21 19.11 -0.93 24.00
CA VAL A 21 18.58 -2.02 23.20
C VAL A 21 19.23 -3.36 23.59
N ARG A 22 20.56 -3.38 23.82
CA ARG A 22 21.29 -4.57 24.24
C ARG A 22 20.77 -5.12 25.55
N ARG A 23 20.49 -4.24 26.51
CA ARG A 23 20.08 -4.63 27.87
C ARG A 23 18.59 -4.98 27.96
N LEU A 24 17.72 -4.20 27.32
CA LEU A 24 16.27 -4.29 27.53
C LEU A 24 15.52 -5.08 26.45
N ALA A 25 16.04 -5.16 25.24
CA ALA A 25 15.36 -5.92 24.20
C ALA A 25 15.63 -7.43 24.33
N GLU A 26 14.63 -8.24 24.09
CA GLU A 26 14.71 -9.71 24.10
C GLU A 26 14.78 -10.29 22.68
N PRO A 27 15.31 -11.53 22.51
CA PRO A 27 15.35 -12.23 21.23
C PRO A 27 14.00 -12.90 20.90
N ARG A 28 12.91 -12.15 20.95
CA ARG A 28 11.52 -12.58 20.69
C ARG A 28 10.97 -11.94 19.45
N PRO A 29 9.91 -12.51 18.85
CA PRO A 29 9.17 -11.85 17.76
C PRO A 29 8.57 -10.52 18.22
N GLY A 30 8.63 -9.51 17.34
CA GLY A 30 8.07 -8.21 17.67
C GLY A 30 8.20 -7.19 16.54
N VAL A 31 7.65 -6.01 16.81
CA VAL A 31 7.68 -4.84 15.94
C VAL A 31 8.43 -3.73 16.68
N TYR A 32 9.28 -3.01 15.98
CA TYR A 32 10.03 -1.87 16.49
C TYR A 32 9.79 -0.63 15.65
N ARG A 33 9.87 0.51 16.30
CA ARG A 33 9.70 1.84 15.69
C ARG A 33 10.92 2.67 15.98
N MET A 34 11.34 3.44 14.99
CA MET A 34 12.32 4.49 15.14
C MET A 34 11.61 5.84 15.08
N LEU A 35 11.88 6.68 16.06
CA LEU A 35 11.25 7.97 16.24
C LEU A 35 12.28 9.09 16.02
N ASP A 36 11.87 10.21 15.44
CA ASP A 36 12.70 11.41 15.32
C ASP A 36 12.72 12.23 16.65
N THR A 37 13.43 13.34 16.64
CA THR A 37 13.53 14.26 17.79
C THR A 37 12.20 14.90 18.21
N MET A 38 11.18 14.85 17.32
CA MET A 38 9.83 15.33 17.60
C MET A 38 8.89 14.20 18.06
N GLY A 39 9.39 12.99 18.26
CA GLY A 39 8.61 11.80 18.62
C GLY A 39 7.77 11.22 17.49
N ARG A 40 7.97 11.63 16.23
CA ARG A 40 7.26 11.08 15.08
C ARG A 40 7.89 9.78 14.65
N VAL A 41 7.06 8.79 14.30
CA VAL A 41 7.54 7.50 13.78
C VAL A 41 8.05 7.68 12.36
N ILE A 42 9.35 7.51 12.16
CA ILE A 42 10.04 7.63 10.88
C ILE A 42 10.28 6.28 10.19
N TYR A 43 10.27 5.20 10.96
CA TYR A 43 10.41 3.84 10.46
C TYR A 43 9.70 2.82 11.36
N VAL A 44 9.10 1.81 10.76
CA VAL A 44 8.54 0.63 11.43
C VAL A 44 9.16 -0.61 10.80
N GLY A 45 9.53 -1.59 11.62
CA GLY A 45 10.03 -2.87 11.15
C GLY A 45 9.64 -4.00 12.07
N LYS A 46 9.57 -5.22 11.52
CA LYS A 46 9.34 -6.47 12.27
C LYS A 46 10.61 -7.29 12.40
N ALA A 47 10.64 -8.16 13.38
CA ALA A 47 11.71 -9.13 13.55
C ALA A 47 11.23 -10.40 14.23
N ARG A 48 11.81 -11.55 13.84
CA ARG A 48 11.67 -12.81 14.57
C ARG A 48 12.51 -12.80 15.86
N ARG A 49 13.67 -12.15 15.82
CA ARG A 49 14.59 -11.93 16.94
C ARG A 49 14.88 -10.45 17.07
N LEU A 50 14.04 -9.75 17.82
CA LEU A 50 14.01 -8.28 17.85
C LEU A 50 15.36 -7.68 18.26
N ARG A 51 15.98 -8.15 19.35
CA ARG A 51 17.28 -7.65 19.82
C ARG A 51 18.33 -7.67 18.71
N GLN A 52 18.52 -8.84 18.05
CA GLN A 52 19.53 -9.01 17.00
C GLN A 52 19.26 -8.10 15.82
N ARG A 53 17.98 -7.98 15.43
CA ARG A 53 17.56 -7.13 14.30
C ARG A 53 17.82 -5.67 14.57
N VAL A 54 17.45 -5.15 15.74
CA VAL A 54 17.66 -3.73 16.06
C VAL A 54 19.16 -3.46 16.22
N LEU A 55 19.93 -4.35 16.86
CA LEU A 55 21.38 -4.18 16.97
C LEU A 55 22.11 -4.22 15.62
N SER A 56 21.54 -4.85 14.59
CA SER A 56 22.16 -4.86 13.26
C SER A 56 22.22 -3.48 12.60
N TYR A 57 21.33 -2.55 12.96
CA TYR A 57 21.37 -1.16 12.47
C TYR A 57 22.62 -0.41 12.90
N PHE A 58 23.15 -0.70 14.10
CA PHE A 58 24.36 -0.07 14.64
C PHE A 58 25.67 -0.60 14.00
N ARG A 59 25.57 -1.60 13.10
CA ARG A 59 26.72 -2.12 12.34
C ARG A 59 26.74 -1.64 10.91
N ALA A 60 25.69 -0.94 10.49
CA ALA A 60 25.53 -0.49 9.11
C ALA A 60 26.43 0.75 8.85
N SER A 61 26.95 0.84 7.63
CA SER A 61 27.83 1.94 7.22
C SER A 61 27.01 3.15 6.78
N TYR A 62 27.34 4.31 7.33
CA TYR A 62 26.73 5.57 6.96
C TYR A 62 27.63 6.32 5.97
N PRO A 63 27.09 6.93 4.91
CA PRO A 63 25.66 7.07 4.53
C PRO A 63 25.16 5.98 3.56
N GLU A 64 25.96 4.96 3.24
CA GLU A 64 25.71 3.99 2.16
C GLU A 64 24.47 3.12 2.47
N ASP A 65 24.39 2.60 3.68
CA ASP A 65 23.32 1.72 4.06
C ASP A 65 22.02 2.46 4.47
N LYS A 66 20.89 1.98 3.92
CA LYS A 66 19.59 2.47 4.36
C LYS A 66 19.39 2.34 5.87
N ALA A 67 19.88 1.25 6.47
CA ALA A 67 19.78 1.00 7.90
C ALA A 67 20.49 2.09 8.72
N ALA A 68 21.70 2.48 8.32
CA ALA A 68 22.45 3.56 8.96
C ALA A 68 21.74 4.90 8.82
N ARG A 69 21.23 5.23 7.61
CA ARG A 69 20.47 6.48 7.41
C ARG A 69 19.22 6.57 8.30
N ILE A 70 18.50 5.44 8.47
CA ILE A 70 17.35 5.40 9.38
C ILE A 70 17.80 5.62 10.82
N LEU A 71 18.87 4.95 11.25
CA LEU A 71 19.39 5.07 12.62
C LEU A 71 19.88 6.49 12.93
N HIS A 72 20.58 7.14 11.99
CA HIS A 72 21.04 8.52 12.14
C HIS A 72 19.92 9.55 12.19
N ALA A 73 18.78 9.27 11.56
CA ALA A 73 17.59 10.10 11.63
C ALA A 73 16.73 9.84 12.88
N ALA A 74 17.03 8.76 13.62
CA ALA A 74 16.26 8.37 14.79
C ALA A 74 16.84 9.00 16.08
N ALA A 75 15.94 9.53 16.92
CA ALA A 75 16.24 9.98 18.26
C ALA A 75 15.91 8.92 19.32
N ASP A 76 15.00 8.03 19.02
CA ASP A 76 14.59 6.97 19.93
C ASP A 76 14.17 5.69 19.18
N ILE A 77 14.22 4.54 19.89
CA ILE A 77 13.75 3.24 19.40
C ILE A 77 12.81 2.65 20.45
N THR A 78 11.59 2.34 20.03
CA THR A 78 10.60 1.64 20.86
C THR A 78 10.21 0.32 20.21
N TRP A 79 9.70 -0.63 21.00
CA TRP A 79 9.28 -1.94 20.48
C TRP A 79 8.15 -2.55 21.29
N ASP A 80 7.41 -3.42 20.62
CA ASP A 80 6.38 -4.28 21.21
C ASP A 80 6.66 -5.74 20.83
N TYR A 81 6.52 -6.65 21.78
CA TYR A 81 6.62 -8.08 21.50
C TYR A 81 5.28 -8.60 20.98
N THR A 82 5.37 -9.63 20.14
CA THR A 82 4.21 -10.31 19.59
C THR A 82 4.31 -11.81 19.83
N PRO A 83 3.16 -12.53 19.89
CA PRO A 83 3.17 -13.96 20.17
C PRO A 83 3.80 -14.80 19.04
N SER A 84 3.85 -14.25 17.80
CA SER A 84 4.39 -14.96 16.64
C SER A 84 4.96 -14.00 15.61
N GLU A 85 5.73 -14.53 14.66
CA GLU A 85 6.22 -13.77 13.49
C GLU A 85 5.07 -13.29 12.60
N PHE A 86 4.02 -14.09 12.48
CA PHE A 86 2.81 -13.70 11.74
C PHE A 86 2.11 -12.50 12.39
N ALA A 87 1.94 -12.53 13.71
CA ALA A 87 1.39 -11.40 14.46
C ALA A 87 2.26 -10.14 14.33
N ALA A 88 3.60 -10.30 14.33
CA ALA A 88 4.52 -9.19 14.05
C ALA A 88 4.29 -8.60 12.65
N CYS A 89 4.09 -9.45 11.64
CA CYS A 89 3.81 -9.00 10.27
C CYS A 89 2.52 -8.19 10.18
N LEU A 90 1.43 -8.66 10.77
CA LEU A 90 0.16 -7.93 10.78
C LEU A 90 0.27 -6.61 11.53
N THR A 91 0.98 -6.60 12.66
CA THR A 91 1.18 -5.39 13.48
C THR A 91 2.03 -4.37 12.73
N GLU A 92 3.12 -4.79 12.07
CA GLU A 92 3.93 -3.92 11.20
C GLU A 92 3.08 -3.27 10.11
N LEU A 93 2.29 -4.06 9.38
CA LEU A 93 1.41 -3.54 8.31
C LEU A 93 0.41 -2.51 8.83
N ARG A 94 -0.23 -2.78 9.98
CA ARG A 94 -1.17 -1.83 10.62
C ARG A 94 -0.48 -0.54 11.04
N GLN A 95 0.71 -0.65 11.63
CA GLN A 95 1.48 0.49 12.08
C GLN A 95 1.99 1.34 10.92
N ILE A 96 2.47 0.72 9.83
CA ILE A 96 2.87 1.43 8.61
C ILE A 96 1.67 2.13 7.96
N ALA A 97 0.52 1.48 7.89
CA ALA A 97 -0.69 2.10 7.35
C ALA A 97 -1.16 3.31 8.17
N ARG A 98 -1.03 3.23 9.51
CA ARG A 98 -1.43 4.29 10.45
C ARG A 98 -0.52 5.50 10.39
N TRP A 99 0.79 5.30 10.48
CA TRP A 99 1.77 6.39 10.62
C TRP A 99 2.44 6.81 9.32
N ARG A 100 2.37 5.99 8.27
CA ARG A 100 3.01 6.22 6.97
C ARG A 100 4.45 6.73 7.07
N PRO A 101 5.34 6.00 7.77
CA PRO A 101 6.66 6.48 8.11
C PRO A 101 7.50 6.76 6.87
N THR A 102 8.32 7.80 6.94
CA THR A 102 9.12 8.31 5.81
C THR A 102 10.03 7.25 5.19
N PHE A 103 10.63 6.38 5.99
CA PHE A 103 11.55 5.36 5.50
C PHE A 103 10.88 4.05 5.05
N ASN A 104 9.55 3.90 5.21
CA ASN A 104 8.79 2.74 4.70
C ASN A 104 8.23 2.98 3.28
N HIS A 105 8.97 3.66 2.40
CA HIS A 105 8.50 4.11 1.08
C HIS A 105 7.82 3.04 0.21
N GLN A 106 8.33 1.80 0.23
CA GLN A 106 7.76 0.73 -0.62
C GLN A 106 6.37 0.31 -0.18
N MET A 107 6.07 0.40 1.12
CA MET A 107 4.76 0.04 1.69
C MET A 107 3.80 1.25 1.75
N ASN A 108 4.33 2.47 1.68
CA ASN A 108 3.55 3.70 1.63
C ASN A 108 3.00 4.03 0.24
N ARG A 109 3.49 3.38 -0.82
CA ARG A 109 2.88 3.47 -2.14
C ARG A 109 1.50 2.86 -2.05
N ALA A 110 0.48 3.68 -2.18
CA ALA A 110 -0.88 3.20 -2.39
C ALA A 110 -0.87 2.27 -3.61
N ARG A 111 -0.86 0.97 -3.40
CA ARG A 111 -1.06 0.01 -4.49
C ARG A 111 -2.47 0.27 -4.98
N ARG A 112 -2.59 0.81 -6.19
CA ARG A 112 -3.88 0.89 -6.85
C ARG A 112 -4.40 -0.53 -6.97
N THR A 113 -5.42 -0.83 -6.18
CA THR A 113 -6.14 -2.10 -6.28
C THR A 113 -7.14 -1.99 -7.43
N PHE A 114 -7.21 -3.04 -8.22
CA PHE A 114 -8.14 -3.15 -9.33
C PHE A 114 -9.19 -4.20 -9.01
N PHE A 115 -10.36 -3.98 -9.55
CA PHE A 115 -11.48 -4.89 -9.46
C PHE A 115 -11.95 -5.24 -10.87
N ILE A 116 -12.45 -6.43 -11.04
CA ILE A 116 -13.26 -6.79 -12.20
C ILE A 116 -14.70 -6.43 -11.85
N THR A 117 -15.33 -5.62 -12.67
CA THR A 117 -16.71 -5.20 -12.48
C THR A 117 -17.60 -5.83 -13.56
N VAL A 118 -18.77 -6.27 -13.17
CA VAL A 118 -19.82 -6.73 -14.08
C VAL A 118 -21.02 -5.81 -13.90
N SER A 119 -21.37 -5.07 -14.95
CA SER A 119 -22.54 -4.20 -14.92
C SER A 119 -23.84 -5.01 -14.97
N ASN A 120 -24.87 -4.53 -14.29
CA ASN A 120 -26.22 -5.06 -14.41
C ASN A 120 -26.90 -4.50 -15.67
N GLY A 121 -27.91 -5.22 -16.18
CA GLY A 121 -28.69 -4.78 -17.34
C GLY A 121 -28.75 -5.81 -18.45
N PRO A 122 -29.51 -5.52 -19.52
CA PRO A 122 -29.76 -6.49 -20.62
C PRO A 122 -28.52 -6.77 -21.47
N ALA A 123 -27.50 -5.92 -21.42
CA ALA A 123 -26.22 -6.13 -22.08
C ALA A 123 -25.07 -5.94 -21.06
N PRO A 124 -24.80 -6.93 -20.20
CA PRO A 124 -23.79 -6.82 -19.19
C PRO A 124 -22.39 -6.61 -19.79
N ARG A 125 -21.58 -5.82 -19.10
CA ARG A 125 -20.19 -5.51 -19.47
C ARG A 125 -19.24 -5.92 -18.38
N ILE A 126 -18.14 -6.55 -18.76
CA ILE A 126 -17.02 -6.81 -17.85
C ILE A 126 -15.95 -5.74 -18.07
N ALA A 127 -15.50 -5.12 -17.01
CA ALA A 127 -14.46 -4.08 -17.06
C ALA A 127 -13.47 -4.19 -15.89
N ALA A 128 -12.24 -3.71 -16.11
CA ALA A 128 -11.26 -3.50 -15.04
C ALA A 128 -11.44 -2.09 -14.49
N SER A 129 -11.71 -1.96 -13.20
CA SER A 129 -11.98 -0.66 -12.56
C SER A 129 -11.18 -0.48 -11.27
N VAL A 130 -10.91 0.77 -10.91
CA VAL A 130 -10.43 1.15 -9.58
C VAL A 130 -11.64 1.42 -8.71
N ALA A 131 -11.72 0.82 -7.52
CA ALA A 131 -12.87 0.97 -6.63
C ALA A 131 -13.07 2.43 -6.21
N THR A 132 -13.92 3.14 -6.90
CA THR A 132 -14.26 4.52 -6.55
C THR A 132 -15.75 4.86 -6.79
N SER A 133 -16.51 4.03 -7.49
CA SER A 133 -17.91 4.32 -7.80
C SER A 133 -18.86 3.33 -7.13
N ARG A 134 -19.80 3.85 -6.37
CA ARG A 134 -20.98 3.14 -5.88
C ARG A 134 -22.00 3.12 -7.03
N GLY A 135 -21.92 2.09 -7.87
CA GLY A 135 -22.94 1.80 -8.87
C GLY A 135 -23.53 0.43 -8.62
N ASP A 136 -24.65 0.13 -9.25
CA ASP A 136 -25.29 -1.20 -9.24
C ASP A 136 -24.50 -2.15 -10.13
N GLN A 137 -23.32 -2.56 -9.63
CA GLN A 137 -22.37 -3.44 -10.32
C GLN A 137 -21.88 -4.51 -9.34
N ARG A 138 -21.58 -5.70 -9.85
CA ARG A 138 -20.89 -6.73 -9.07
C ARG A 138 -19.39 -6.51 -9.17
N TRP A 139 -18.69 -6.64 -8.03
CA TRP A 139 -17.27 -6.39 -7.89
C TRP A 139 -16.54 -7.66 -7.48
N TYR A 140 -15.49 -8.01 -8.20
CA TYR A 140 -14.61 -9.14 -7.91
C TYR A 140 -13.19 -8.64 -7.68
N GLY A 141 -12.56 -9.03 -6.59
CA GLY A 141 -11.22 -8.59 -6.19
C GLY A 141 -11.13 -8.28 -4.70
N PRO A 142 -10.10 -7.59 -4.22
CA PRO A 142 -9.12 -6.75 -4.96
C PRO A 142 -7.97 -7.53 -5.63
N PHE A 143 -7.49 -7.02 -6.76
CA PHE A 143 -6.34 -7.56 -7.49
C PHE A 143 -5.17 -6.58 -7.49
N ALA A 144 -3.94 -7.08 -7.30
CA ALA A 144 -2.74 -6.24 -7.17
C ALA A 144 -2.02 -5.95 -8.50
N ALA A 145 -2.34 -6.63 -9.59
CA ALA A 145 -1.63 -6.56 -10.86
C ALA A 145 -2.50 -5.93 -11.98
N PRO A 146 -2.53 -4.60 -12.10
CA PRO A 146 -3.46 -3.92 -13.02
C PRO A 146 -3.34 -4.32 -14.49
N ALA A 147 -2.13 -4.58 -14.98
CA ALA A 147 -1.92 -5.03 -16.37
C ALA A 147 -2.56 -6.40 -16.61
N ARG A 148 -2.31 -7.38 -15.74
CA ARG A 148 -2.90 -8.73 -15.84
C ARG A 148 -4.42 -8.72 -15.71
N VAL A 149 -4.97 -7.84 -14.87
CA VAL A 149 -6.44 -7.73 -14.73
C VAL A 149 -7.07 -7.20 -16.02
N ARG A 150 -6.46 -6.19 -16.65
CA ARG A 150 -6.95 -5.66 -17.94
C ARG A 150 -6.83 -6.69 -19.07
N GLU A 151 -5.73 -7.40 -19.13
CA GLU A 151 -5.49 -8.47 -20.09
C GLU A 151 -6.52 -9.60 -19.92
N GLY A 152 -6.72 -10.05 -18.66
CA GLY A 152 -7.72 -11.08 -18.37
C GLY A 152 -9.15 -10.64 -18.70
N VAL A 153 -9.51 -9.37 -18.42
CA VAL A 153 -10.83 -8.82 -18.81
C VAL A 153 -10.97 -8.79 -20.32
N LYS A 154 -9.93 -8.39 -21.06
CA LYS A 154 -9.95 -8.41 -22.53
C LYS A 154 -10.16 -9.83 -23.06
N THR A 155 -9.38 -10.80 -22.55
CA THR A 155 -9.51 -12.20 -22.93
C THR A 155 -10.92 -12.75 -22.65
N LEU A 156 -11.52 -12.40 -21.51
CA LEU A 156 -12.88 -12.80 -21.17
C LEU A 156 -13.91 -12.20 -22.13
N ASN A 157 -13.78 -10.92 -22.47
CA ASN A 157 -14.68 -10.25 -23.41
C ASN A 157 -14.59 -10.90 -24.80
N ASP A 158 -13.36 -11.17 -25.27
CA ASP A 158 -13.12 -11.83 -26.57
C ASP A 158 -13.70 -13.25 -26.59
N LEU A 159 -13.45 -14.03 -25.53
CA LEU A 159 -13.88 -15.43 -25.42
C LEU A 159 -15.41 -15.57 -25.33
N LEU A 160 -16.05 -14.67 -24.58
CA LEU A 160 -17.49 -14.74 -24.31
C LEU A 160 -18.32 -13.89 -25.28
N GLY A 161 -17.68 -13.22 -26.25
CA GLY A 161 -18.36 -12.32 -27.18
C GLY A 161 -19.06 -11.14 -26.49
N LEU A 162 -18.50 -10.66 -25.35
CA LEU A 162 -19.08 -9.58 -24.59
C LEU A 162 -18.66 -8.22 -25.17
N ARG A 163 -19.56 -7.25 -25.03
CA ARG A 163 -19.28 -5.89 -25.53
C ARG A 163 -18.11 -5.24 -24.80
N ASP A 164 -17.20 -4.68 -25.55
CA ASP A 164 -16.04 -3.90 -25.07
C ASP A 164 -16.12 -2.41 -25.44
N CYS A 165 -17.13 -2.01 -26.22
CA CYS A 165 -17.35 -0.63 -26.67
C CYS A 165 -17.57 0.33 -25.48
N ALA A 166 -17.43 1.64 -25.74
CA ALA A 166 -17.62 2.68 -24.74
C ALA A 166 -19.02 2.63 -24.09
N PRO A 167 -19.16 2.97 -22.78
CA PRO A 167 -20.46 2.96 -22.11
C PRO A 167 -21.51 3.88 -22.75
N THR A 168 -21.04 4.91 -23.46
CA THR A 168 -21.86 5.91 -24.14
C THR A 168 -22.40 5.45 -25.49
N MET A 169 -21.90 4.32 -26.03
CA MET A 169 -22.42 3.80 -27.28
C MET A 169 -23.83 3.21 -27.09
N PRO A 170 -24.79 3.59 -27.93
CA PRO A 170 -26.13 3.05 -27.87
C PRO A 170 -26.12 1.54 -28.11
N ILE A 171 -26.97 0.82 -27.39
CA ILE A 171 -27.15 -0.62 -27.54
C ILE A 171 -28.35 -0.85 -28.42
N VAL A 172 -28.13 -1.52 -29.56
CA VAL A 172 -29.19 -1.96 -30.45
C VAL A 172 -29.26 -3.49 -30.37
N PHE A 173 -30.39 -4.02 -29.99
CA PHE A 173 -30.61 -5.46 -29.95
C PHE A 173 -31.13 -5.97 -31.27
N ALA A 174 -30.72 -7.18 -31.67
CA ALA A 174 -31.30 -7.89 -32.81
C ALA A 174 -32.81 -8.00 -32.61
N GLY A 175 -33.59 -7.52 -33.56
CA GLY A 175 -35.05 -7.48 -33.45
C GLY A 175 -35.65 -6.21 -32.85
N GLN A 176 -34.83 -5.24 -32.42
CA GLN A 176 -35.31 -3.92 -32.03
C GLN A 176 -35.76 -3.14 -33.30
N MET A 177 -37.05 -2.95 -33.47
CA MET A 177 -37.55 -2.06 -34.51
C MET A 177 -37.19 -0.62 -34.17
N ASP A 178 -36.48 0.04 -35.07
CA ASP A 178 -36.21 1.47 -34.95
C ASP A 178 -37.47 2.23 -35.35
N LEU A 179 -38.20 2.73 -34.36
CA LEU A 179 -39.46 3.44 -34.53
C LEU A 179 -39.30 4.76 -35.32
N PHE A 180 -38.05 5.20 -35.54
CA PHE A 180 -37.74 6.45 -36.21
C PHE A 180 -36.91 6.30 -37.48
N SER A 181 -36.57 5.09 -37.90
CA SER A 181 -35.98 4.87 -39.21
C SER A 181 -37.08 4.85 -40.28
N PRO A 182 -37.04 5.76 -41.30
CA PRO A 182 -37.93 5.62 -42.43
C PRO A 182 -37.70 4.28 -43.08
N ALA A 183 -38.80 3.59 -43.41
CA ALA A 183 -38.74 2.31 -44.10
C ALA A 183 -37.83 2.45 -45.33
N ARG A 184 -36.71 1.69 -45.37
CA ARG A 184 -35.95 1.56 -46.62
C ARG A 184 -36.83 0.76 -47.55
N ASP A 185 -37.39 1.47 -48.51
CA ASP A 185 -38.13 0.87 -49.61
C ASP A 185 -37.25 -0.17 -50.26
N ALA A 186 -37.75 -1.40 -50.25
CA ALA A 186 -37.17 -2.50 -50.95
C ALA A 186 -37.31 -2.21 -52.45
N ALA A 187 -36.20 -1.99 -53.13
CA ALA A 187 -36.09 -2.04 -54.57
C ALA A 187 -35.32 -3.30 -54.99
#